data_fc8a27554271564c581c569480e51688
#
_entry.id   fc8a27554271564c581c569480e51688
#
_cell.length_a   1.000
_cell.length_b   1.000
_cell.length_c   1.000
_cell.angle_alpha   90.00
_cell.angle_beta   90.00
_cell.angle_gamma   90.00
#
_symmetry.space_group_name_H-M   'P 1'
#
loop_
_entity.id
_entity.type
_entity.pdbx_description
1 polymer ?
#
loop_
_entity_poly.entity_id
_entity_poly.type
_entity_poly.pdbx_seq_one_letter_code
_entity_poly.pdbx_strand_id
1 'polypeptide(L)'
;MEDEKSNRLAKSGTKGESTEKKKILIIDDEPDFVEACRLTMEAKGYQVMSASNKSLAQDMMAAEPDLVLLGTLAPAGQVFSTYKWLEQHPRYKEIPLLVIDARYEERTIRGMRTFESIQVDGYEYLYKPIEPASLIPRIQSLLEAAIKVIRILVVDDHTMVRHGISAVLRLQKDMEVVGEAADGQDAFDKALRLSPHVALVDIVMPVMSGIEATRLINNECPGTKVLILTQYDEEENMIVAKQSGAYGFIPKKAAGSDLISGIRYVSQGKYYPASFAELVVK
;
A
#
# COMPACT_ATOMS: atom_id res chain seq x y z
N MET A 1 -52.30 -19.39 13.68
CA MET A 1 -51.28 -19.91 12.78
C MET A 1 -50.86 -18.86 11.74
N GLU A 2 -50.61 -17.60 12.20
CA GLU A 2 -50.21 -16.46 11.34
C GLU A 2 -49.22 -15.52 12.02
N ASP A 3 -48.37 -16.00 12.90
CA ASP A 3 -47.38 -15.14 13.64
C ASP A 3 -45.94 -15.63 13.63
N GLU A 4 -45.54 -16.51 12.70
CA GLU A 4 -44.17 -17.04 12.64
C GLU A 4 -43.39 -16.72 11.34
N LYS A 5 -43.88 -15.82 10.48
CA LYS A 5 -43.23 -15.48 9.21
C LYS A 5 -42.57 -14.10 9.14
N SER A 6 -42.62 -13.31 10.22
CA SER A 6 -42.15 -11.91 10.19
C SER A 6 -40.74 -11.66 10.80
N ASN A 7 -39.99 -12.69 11.20
CA ASN A 7 -38.73 -12.50 11.94
C ASN A 7 -37.54 -13.16 11.28
N ARG A 8 -37.45 -13.27 9.95
CA ARG A 8 -36.34 -13.84 9.21
C ARG A 8 -35.67 -12.93 8.17
N LEU A 9 -35.97 -11.63 8.18
CA LEU A 9 -35.41 -10.67 7.20
C LEU A 9 -34.63 -9.51 7.84
N ALA A 10 -33.87 -9.77 8.88
CA ALA A 10 -33.00 -8.76 9.47
C ALA A 10 -31.72 -9.37 10.04
N LYS A 11 -30.92 -10.05 9.24
CA LYS A 11 -29.50 -10.36 9.52
C LYS A 11 -28.72 -10.65 8.22
N SER A 12 -28.77 -9.74 7.25
CA SER A 12 -27.67 -9.61 6.30
C SER A 12 -26.69 -8.60 6.89
N GLY A 13 -25.94 -9.03 7.88
CA GLY A 13 -24.78 -8.27 8.35
C GLY A 13 -23.81 -8.17 7.18
N THR A 14 -23.63 -6.97 6.68
CA THR A 14 -22.47 -6.57 5.91
C THR A 14 -21.21 -7.06 6.64
N LYS A 15 -20.57 -8.10 6.13
CA LYS A 15 -19.18 -8.41 6.48
C LYS A 15 -18.37 -7.20 6.04
N GLY A 16 -18.10 -6.30 6.98
CA GLY A 16 -17.20 -5.19 6.79
C GLY A 16 -15.86 -5.72 6.30
N GLU A 17 -15.36 -5.17 5.23
CA GLU A 17 -13.96 -5.23 4.87
C GLU A 17 -13.16 -4.98 6.13
N SER A 18 -12.33 -5.92 6.53
CA SER A 18 -11.33 -5.69 7.57
C SER A 18 -10.23 -4.82 6.93
N THR A 19 -10.51 -3.52 6.79
CA THR A 19 -9.46 -2.56 6.49
C THR A 19 -8.52 -2.56 7.68
N GLU A 20 -7.35 -3.13 7.50
CA GLU A 20 -6.28 -3.08 8.50
C GLU A 20 -6.07 -1.62 8.89
N LYS A 21 -6.15 -1.33 10.21
CA LYS A 21 -6.02 0.04 10.69
C LYS A 21 -4.63 0.57 10.36
N LYS A 22 -4.57 1.79 9.81
CA LYS A 22 -3.30 2.48 9.58
C LYS A 22 -2.57 2.71 10.88
N LYS A 23 -1.26 2.37 10.92
CA LYS A 23 -0.38 2.43 12.08
C LYS A 23 0.40 3.73 12.08
N ILE A 24 0.33 4.49 13.17
CA ILE A 24 1.07 5.74 13.36
C ILE A 24 2.06 5.52 14.50
N LEU A 25 3.35 5.80 14.26
CA LEU A 25 4.36 5.81 15.31
C LEU A 25 4.64 7.27 15.71
N ILE A 26 4.41 7.60 16.98
CA ILE A 26 4.76 8.87 17.59
C ILE A 26 6.11 8.72 18.30
N ILE A 27 7.08 9.53 17.92
CA ILE A 27 8.41 9.57 18.56
C ILE A 27 8.54 10.94 19.25
N ASP A 28 8.26 10.98 20.54
CA ASP A 28 8.24 12.23 21.32
C ASP A 28 8.42 11.89 22.81
N ASP A 29 9.15 12.71 23.55
CA ASP A 29 9.43 12.51 24.99
C ASP A 29 8.54 13.31 25.94
N GLU A 30 7.54 14.04 25.43
CA GLU A 30 6.53 14.73 26.22
C GLU A 30 5.29 13.85 26.42
N PRO A 31 5.10 13.22 27.61
CA PRO A 31 4.03 12.21 27.83
C PRO A 31 2.63 12.77 27.58
N ASP A 32 2.35 14.00 28.01
CA ASP A 32 1.03 14.63 27.88
C ASP A 32 0.67 14.87 26.42
N PHE A 33 1.64 15.31 25.61
CA PHE A 33 1.44 15.50 24.17
C PHE A 33 1.22 14.17 23.45
N VAL A 34 2.04 13.16 23.76
CA VAL A 34 1.90 11.80 23.20
C VAL A 34 0.53 11.22 23.51
N GLU A 35 0.07 11.34 24.77
CA GLU A 35 -1.23 10.81 25.18
C GLU A 35 -2.40 11.53 24.50
N ALA A 36 -2.35 12.85 24.40
CA ALA A 36 -3.37 13.64 23.70
C ALA A 36 -3.43 13.30 22.22
N CYS A 37 -2.29 13.13 21.55
CA CYS A 37 -2.20 12.68 20.17
C CYS A 37 -2.75 11.26 20.00
N ARG A 38 -2.38 10.34 20.89
CA ARG A 38 -2.85 8.95 20.86
C ARG A 38 -4.37 8.88 20.93
N LEU A 39 -4.99 9.51 21.92
CA LEU A 39 -6.45 9.53 22.09
C LEU A 39 -7.16 10.12 20.87
N THR A 40 -6.63 11.22 20.32
CA THR A 40 -7.22 11.89 19.16
C THR A 40 -7.15 11.01 17.90
N MET A 41 -6.04 10.34 17.66
CA MET A 41 -5.82 9.50 16.48
C MET A 41 -6.57 8.17 16.58
N GLU A 42 -6.58 7.53 17.76
CA GLU A 42 -7.35 6.30 18.00
C GLU A 42 -8.85 6.55 17.82
N ALA A 43 -9.38 7.71 18.24
CA ALA A 43 -10.76 8.10 17.99
C ALA A 43 -11.09 8.26 16.49
N LYS A 44 -10.08 8.43 15.63
CA LYS A 44 -10.20 8.48 14.17
C LYS A 44 -9.93 7.12 13.50
N GLY A 45 -9.73 6.07 14.29
CA GLY A 45 -9.59 4.71 13.79
C GLY A 45 -8.14 4.29 13.47
N TYR A 46 -7.14 5.11 13.79
CA TYR A 46 -5.74 4.74 13.66
C TYR A 46 -5.30 3.79 14.78
N GLN A 47 -4.29 2.99 14.51
CA GLN A 47 -3.53 2.26 15.55
C GLN A 47 -2.30 3.11 15.89
N VAL A 48 -2.13 3.48 17.16
CA VAL A 48 -1.05 4.36 17.59
C VAL A 48 -0.04 3.61 18.44
N MET A 49 1.23 3.79 18.10
CA MET A 49 2.41 3.34 18.85
C MET A 49 3.20 4.58 19.27
N SER A 50 3.93 4.51 20.38
CA SER A 50 4.74 5.64 20.83
C SER A 50 6.11 5.21 21.34
N ALA A 51 7.12 6.04 21.10
CA ALA A 51 8.48 5.87 21.56
C ALA A 51 8.99 7.19 22.13
N SER A 52 9.57 7.15 23.33
CA SER A 52 10.13 8.33 24.01
C SER A 52 11.60 8.61 23.69
N ASN A 53 12.23 7.76 22.86
CA ASN A 53 13.62 7.92 22.43
C ASN A 53 13.89 7.11 21.16
N LYS A 54 15.07 7.34 20.56
CA LYS A 54 15.49 6.68 19.32
C LYS A 54 15.56 5.15 19.44
N SER A 55 16.04 4.61 20.56
CA SER A 55 16.19 3.15 20.72
C SER A 55 14.82 2.46 20.69
N LEU A 56 13.86 2.96 21.47
CA LEU A 56 12.49 2.44 21.45
C LEU A 56 11.83 2.60 20.06
N ALA A 57 12.11 3.72 19.37
CA ALA A 57 11.62 3.93 18.02
C ALA A 57 12.17 2.86 17.06
N GLN A 58 13.44 2.48 17.18
CA GLN A 58 14.05 1.43 16.37
C GLN A 58 13.35 0.07 16.55
N ASP A 59 13.02 -0.28 17.78
CA ASP A 59 12.30 -1.53 18.08
C ASP A 59 10.88 -1.50 17.50
N MET A 60 10.20 -0.35 17.59
CA MET A 60 8.83 -0.20 17.11
C MET A 60 8.71 -0.14 15.58
N MET A 61 9.77 0.20 14.85
CA MET A 61 9.77 0.16 13.39
C MET A 61 9.56 -1.25 12.81
N ALA A 62 9.81 -2.31 13.60
CA ALA A 62 9.51 -3.69 13.21
C ALA A 62 8.00 -3.94 12.99
N ALA A 63 7.14 -3.11 13.59
CA ALA A 63 5.69 -3.16 13.38
C ALA A 63 5.23 -2.54 12.06
N GLU A 64 6.16 -2.01 11.25
CA GLU A 64 5.91 -1.38 9.95
C GLU A 64 4.84 -0.27 10.03
N PRO A 65 5.14 0.89 10.66
CA PRO A 65 4.21 2.00 10.71
C PRO A 65 3.96 2.59 9.31
N ASP A 66 2.74 3.03 9.07
CA ASP A 66 2.35 3.71 7.82
C ASP A 66 2.75 5.20 7.82
N LEU A 67 2.97 5.80 9.01
CA LEU A 67 3.39 7.18 9.19
C LEU A 67 4.16 7.34 10.49
N VAL A 68 5.18 8.21 10.49
CA VAL A 68 5.92 8.60 11.69
C VAL A 68 5.64 10.07 12.01
N LEU A 69 5.27 10.35 13.27
CA LEU A 69 5.30 11.67 13.85
C LEU A 69 6.58 11.79 14.67
N LEU A 70 7.49 12.67 14.27
CA LEU A 70 8.73 12.92 14.98
C LEU A 70 8.63 14.25 15.71
N GLY A 71 8.50 14.18 17.03
CA GLY A 71 8.39 15.32 17.90
C GLY A 71 9.66 15.62 18.68
N THR A 72 9.50 16.17 19.88
CA THR A 72 10.61 16.56 20.74
C THR A 72 11.31 15.34 21.34
N LEU A 73 12.64 15.37 21.41
CA LEU A 73 13.45 14.34 22.06
C LEU A 73 14.62 14.98 22.84
N ALA A 74 14.78 14.60 24.09
CA ALA A 74 15.93 14.96 24.91
C ALA A 74 17.03 13.87 24.86
N PRO A 75 18.32 14.22 24.96
CA PRO A 75 18.87 15.56 24.93
C PRO A 75 18.81 16.23 23.56
N ALA A 76 19.04 17.54 23.49
CA ALA A 76 19.06 18.30 22.24
C ALA A 76 19.95 17.63 21.17
N GLY A 77 19.39 17.53 19.94
CA GLY A 77 20.06 16.84 18.82
C GLY A 77 19.58 15.41 18.55
N GLN A 78 18.83 14.79 19.47
CA GLN A 78 18.27 13.45 19.20
C GLN A 78 17.21 13.46 18.10
N VAL A 79 16.41 14.53 17.99
CA VAL A 79 15.44 14.69 16.88
C VAL A 79 16.17 14.62 15.55
N PHE A 80 17.25 15.41 15.38
CA PHE A 80 18.03 15.40 14.14
C PHE A 80 18.69 14.04 13.85
N SER A 81 19.25 13.39 14.86
CA SER A 81 19.87 12.08 14.67
C SER A 81 18.85 10.97 14.36
N THR A 82 17.63 11.09 14.90
CA THR A 82 16.52 10.17 14.59
C THR A 82 15.99 10.41 13.18
N TYR A 83 15.82 11.68 12.80
CA TYR A 83 15.46 12.08 11.45
C TYR A 83 16.45 11.51 10.41
N LYS A 84 17.76 11.77 10.59
CA LYS A 84 18.81 11.27 9.68
C LYS A 84 18.83 9.74 9.60
N TRP A 85 18.59 9.06 10.70
CA TRP A 85 18.50 7.61 10.70
C TRP A 85 17.28 7.12 9.89
N LEU A 86 16.11 7.73 10.03
CA LEU A 86 14.93 7.38 9.22
C LEU A 86 15.18 7.63 7.74
N GLU A 87 15.70 8.81 7.39
CA GLU A 87 15.97 9.23 6.00
C GLU A 87 16.99 8.30 5.29
N GLN A 88 18.04 7.89 6.00
CA GLN A 88 19.12 7.08 5.42
C GLN A 88 18.81 5.58 5.39
N HIS A 89 17.79 5.13 6.12
CA HIS A 89 17.49 3.71 6.19
C HIS A 89 16.69 3.24 4.96
N PRO A 90 17.16 2.24 4.18
CA PRO A 90 16.53 1.84 2.92
C PRO A 90 15.04 1.47 3.02
N ARG A 91 14.62 0.91 4.16
CA ARG A 91 13.22 0.49 4.39
C ARG A 91 12.33 1.60 4.94
N TYR A 92 12.89 2.64 5.58
CA TYR A 92 12.11 3.64 6.32
C TYR A 92 12.00 4.98 5.63
N LYS A 93 12.93 5.29 4.71
CA LYS A 93 12.98 6.56 3.96
C LYS A 93 11.72 6.89 3.15
N GLU A 94 10.90 5.87 2.88
CA GLU A 94 9.66 6.02 2.12
C GLU A 94 8.42 6.11 3.01
N ILE A 95 8.59 5.94 4.33
CA ILE A 95 7.49 6.12 5.28
C ILE A 95 7.25 7.62 5.44
N PRO A 96 6.01 8.09 5.27
CA PRO A 96 5.68 9.50 5.50
C PRO A 96 6.12 9.96 6.87
N LEU A 97 6.80 11.09 6.91
CA LEU A 97 7.31 11.69 8.14
C LEU A 97 6.72 13.08 8.32
N LEU A 98 6.08 13.32 9.46
CA LEU A 98 5.66 14.63 9.90
C LEU A 98 6.51 15.04 11.10
N VAL A 99 7.25 16.14 10.98
CA VAL A 99 8.09 16.66 12.06
C VAL A 99 7.35 17.72 12.83
N ILE A 100 7.28 17.54 14.17
CA ILE A 100 6.66 18.49 15.10
C ILE A 100 7.75 19.01 16.02
N ASP A 101 8.28 20.16 15.70
CA ASP A 101 9.45 20.71 16.40
C ASP A 101 9.09 21.42 17.71
N ALA A 102 10.07 21.49 18.61
CA ALA A 102 9.94 22.20 19.87
C ALA A 102 9.89 23.73 19.67
N ARG A 103 9.27 24.39 20.64
CA ARG A 103 8.95 25.81 20.74
C ARG A 103 9.98 26.75 20.12
N TYR A 104 9.49 27.70 19.34
CA TYR A 104 10.24 28.83 18.80
C TYR A 104 11.10 29.58 19.87
N GLU A 105 10.57 29.72 21.10
CA GLU A 105 11.23 30.37 22.22
C GLU A 105 12.49 29.63 22.71
N GLU A 106 12.49 28.30 22.72
CA GLU A 106 13.67 27.51 23.13
C GLU A 106 14.81 27.57 22.11
N ARG A 107 14.51 27.77 20.83
CA ARG A 107 15.52 27.99 19.79
C ARG A 107 16.23 29.33 19.90
N THR A 108 15.48 30.38 20.23
CA THR A 108 16.02 31.74 20.41
C THR A 108 17.00 31.80 21.59
N ILE A 109 16.70 31.07 22.68
CA ILE A 109 17.56 30.99 23.88
C ILE A 109 18.88 30.23 23.59
N ARG A 110 18.89 29.29 22.63
CA ARG A 110 20.07 28.49 22.32
C ARG A 110 20.92 29.03 21.16
N GLY A 111 20.64 30.23 20.63
CA GLY A 111 21.44 30.87 19.57
C GLY A 111 21.32 30.20 18.20
N MET A 112 20.34 29.34 17.99
CA MET A 112 20.02 28.78 16.67
C MET A 112 19.26 29.82 15.86
N ARG A 113 19.81 30.23 14.71
CA ARG A 113 19.14 31.14 13.78
C ARG A 113 17.80 30.55 13.38
N THR A 114 16.76 31.39 13.44
CA THR A 114 15.43 31.14 12.90
C THR A 114 15.52 30.65 11.46
N PHE A 115 15.22 29.37 11.23
CA PHE A 115 14.86 28.92 9.90
C PHE A 115 13.35 29.11 9.76
N GLU A 116 12.97 30.22 9.15
CA GLU A 116 11.65 30.36 8.54
C GLU A 116 11.53 29.23 7.53
N SER A 117 10.55 28.35 7.74
CA SER A 117 10.18 27.23 6.84
C SER A 117 11.38 26.50 6.23
N ILE A 118 11.98 25.59 6.96
CA ILE A 118 12.82 24.58 6.32
C ILE A 118 11.89 23.60 5.64
N GLN A 119 11.64 23.77 4.34
CA GLN A 119 11.39 22.65 3.47
C GLN A 119 12.72 21.89 3.35
N VAL A 120 12.91 20.93 4.21
CA VAL A 120 13.98 19.94 4.00
C VAL A 120 13.36 18.86 3.13
N ASP A 121 13.67 18.89 1.84
CA ASP A 121 13.44 17.81 0.86
C ASP A 121 12.12 17.03 1.00
N GLY A 122 10.97 17.76 0.98
CA GLY A 122 9.65 17.13 0.90
C GLY A 122 8.96 16.79 2.23
N TYR A 123 9.54 17.17 3.37
CA TYR A 123 8.90 16.94 4.69
C TYR A 123 8.15 18.16 5.20
N GLU A 124 6.99 17.92 5.80
CA GLU A 124 6.17 18.95 6.43
C GLU A 124 6.61 19.16 7.89
N TYR A 125 6.89 20.44 8.26
CA TYR A 125 7.26 20.85 9.62
C TYR A 125 6.13 21.62 10.27
N LEU A 126 5.83 21.26 11.52
CA LEU A 126 4.91 21.96 12.40
C LEU A 126 5.61 22.37 13.68
N TYR A 127 5.05 23.36 14.38
CA TYR A 127 5.63 23.86 15.62
C TYR A 127 4.69 23.65 16.79
N LYS A 128 5.24 23.23 17.95
CA LYS A 128 4.51 23.25 19.23
C LYS A 128 4.40 24.70 19.74
N PRO A 129 3.31 25.11 20.42
CA PRO A 129 2.17 24.27 20.78
C PRO A 129 1.25 24.01 19.59
N ILE A 130 0.79 22.78 19.43
CA ILE A 130 -0.16 22.35 18.39
C ILE A 130 -1.27 21.50 18.99
N GLU A 131 -2.50 21.77 18.58
CA GLU A 131 -3.63 20.94 18.98
C GLU A 131 -3.59 19.60 18.23
N PRO A 132 -3.66 18.44 18.92
CA PRO A 132 -3.65 17.13 18.27
C PRO A 132 -4.70 16.96 17.16
N ALA A 133 -5.87 17.58 17.31
CA ALA A 133 -6.92 17.54 16.30
C ALA A 133 -6.51 18.18 14.97
N SER A 134 -5.65 19.19 14.98
CA SER A 134 -5.16 19.87 13.77
C SER A 134 -4.16 19.03 12.97
N LEU A 135 -3.62 17.96 13.57
CA LEU A 135 -2.73 17.00 12.88
C LEU A 135 -3.50 16.05 11.95
N ILE A 136 -4.79 15.80 12.23
CA ILE A 136 -5.58 14.80 11.49
C ILE A 136 -5.63 15.07 9.98
N PRO A 137 -5.96 16.28 9.48
CA PRO A 137 -5.97 16.55 8.05
C PRO A 137 -4.61 16.33 7.38
N ARG A 138 -3.52 16.67 8.09
CA ARG A 138 -2.14 16.52 7.58
C ARG A 138 -1.72 15.07 7.53
N ILE A 139 -2.02 14.30 8.57
CA ILE A 139 -1.81 12.85 8.61
C ILE A 139 -2.54 12.19 7.44
N GLN A 140 -3.81 12.57 7.21
CA GLN A 140 -4.60 12.04 6.09
C GLN A 140 -3.96 12.37 4.74
N SER A 141 -3.54 13.62 4.54
CA SER A 141 -2.88 14.06 3.30
C SER A 141 -1.58 13.30 3.06
N LEU A 142 -0.75 13.12 4.09
CA LEU A 142 0.52 12.39 3.98
C LEU A 142 0.29 10.89 3.70
N LEU A 143 -0.68 10.27 4.37
CA LEU A 143 -1.04 8.87 4.10
C LEU A 143 -1.63 8.69 2.71
N GLU A 144 -2.42 9.63 2.21
CA GLU A 144 -2.94 9.61 0.83
C GLU A 144 -1.83 9.80 -0.20
N ALA A 145 -0.90 10.73 0.04
CA ALA A 145 0.26 10.95 -0.84
C ALA A 145 1.23 9.76 -0.87
N ALA A 146 1.31 9.01 0.23
CA ALA A 146 2.13 7.79 0.33
C ALA A 146 1.52 6.56 -0.34
N ILE A 147 0.27 6.62 -0.79
CA ILE A 147 -0.33 5.55 -1.57
C ILE A 147 0.45 5.40 -2.87
N LYS A 148 1.33 4.41 -2.91
CA LYS A 148 2.00 4.03 -4.17
C LYS A 148 0.93 3.50 -5.12
N VAL A 149 0.63 4.28 -6.14
CA VAL A 149 -0.34 3.88 -7.16
C VAL A 149 0.20 2.67 -7.91
N ILE A 150 -0.51 1.55 -7.84
CA ILE A 150 -0.19 0.33 -8.58
C ILE A 150 -0.63 0.53 -10.03
N ARG A 151 0.34 0.58 -10.94
CA ARG A 151 0.12 0.71 -12.37
C ARG A 151 -0.18 -0.66 -12.96
N ILE A 152 -1.32 -0.81 -13.62
CA ILE A 152 -1.87 -2.10 -14.04
C ILE A 152 -2.11 -2.09 -15.55
N LEU A 153 -1.63 -3.15 -16.22
CA LEU A 153 -1.98 -3.48 -17.60
C LEU A 153 -3.03 -4.60 -17.56
N VAL A 154 -4.19 -4.37 -18.20
CA VAL A 154 -5.28 -5.38 -18.28
C VAL A 154 -5.26 -6.03 -19.65
N VAL A 155 -5.14 -7.37 -19.68
CA VAL A 155 -4.96 -8.16 -20.91
C VAL A 155 -6.00 -9.27 -20.97
N ASP A 156 -6.92 -9.18 -21.92
CA ASP A 156 -8.01 -10.14 -22.17
C ASP A 156 -8.56 -9.90 -23.57
N ASP A 157 -8.81 -10.92 -24.36
CA ASP A 157 -9.37 -10.77 -25.71
C ASP A 157 -10.85 -10.32 -25.69
N HIS A 158 -11.56 -10.59 -24.59
CA HIS A 158 -12.97 -10.18 -24.42
C HIS A 158 -13.10 -8.73 -23.93
N THR A 159 -13.52 -7.83 -24.81
CA THR A 159 -13.66 -6.39 -24.51
C THR A 159 -14.52 -6.11 -23.29
N MET A 160 -15.63 -6.83 -23.09
CA MET A 160 -16.52 -6.64 -21.93
C MET A 160 -15.84 -7.01 -20.62
N VAL A 161 -15.00 -8.05 -20.61
CA VAL A 161 -14.24 -8.47 -19.42
C VAL A 161 -13.19 -7.41 -19.10
N ARG A 162 -12.40 -6.94 -20.08
CA ARG A 162 -11.42 -5.86 -19.88
C ARG A 162 -12.06 -4.61 -19.31
N HIS A 163 -13.17 -4.13 -19.89
CA HIS A 163 -13.87 -2.94 -19.40
C HIS A 163 -14.43 -3.14 -17.99
N GLY A 164 -14.97 -4.33 -17.68
CA GLY A 164 -15.47 -4.67 -16.34
C GLY A 164 -14.36 -4.62 -15.29
N ILE A 165 -13.22 -5.26 -15.57
CA ILE A 165 -12.04 -5.24 -14.69
C ILE A 165 -11.55 -3.80 -14.53
N SER A 166 -11.35 -3.07 -15.63
CA SER A 166 -10.89 -1.69 -15.60
C SER A 166 -11.80 -0.79 -14.77
N ALA A 167 -13.13 -0.98 -14.86
CA ALA A 167 -14.09 -0.21 -14.08
C ALA A 167 -13.95 -0.48 -12.57
N VAL A 168 -13.78 -1.73 -12.16
CA VAL A 168 -13.57 -2.12 -10.74
C VAL A 168 -12.26 -1.54 -10.20
N LEU A 169 -11.18 -1.60 -10.99
CA LEU A 169 -9.87 -1.10 -10.58
C LEU A 169 -9.84 0.43 -10.45
N ARG A 170 -10.53 1.15 -11.34
CA ARG A 170 -10.62 2.63 -11.27
C ARG A 170 -11.34 3.15 -10.01
N LEU A 171 -12.09 2.31 -9.32
CA LEU A 171 -12.71 2.66 -8.03
C LEU A 171 -11.70 2.61 -6.87
N GLN A 172 -10.52 2.03 -7.08
CA GLN A 172 -9.48 1.92 -6.05
C GLN A 172 -8.57 3.15 -6.11
N LYS A 173 -8.33 3.82 -4.98
CA LYS A 173 -7.44 4.99 -4.89
C LYS A 173 -5.96 4.66 -5.14
N ASP A 174 -5.57 3.41 -4.88
CA ASP A 174 -4.22 2.90 -4.98
C ASP A 174 -3.93 2.16 -6.30
N MET A 175 -4.82 2.26 -7.31
CA MET A 175 -4.69 1.54 -8.57
C MET A 175 -4.95 2.44 -9.78
N GLU A 176 -4.15 2.25 -10.83
CA GLU A 176 -4.28 2.93 -12.10
C GLU A 176 -4.18 1.94 -13.27
N VAL A 177 -5.18 1.87 -14.12
CA VAL A 177 -5.12 1.11 -15.37
C VAL A 177 -4.37 1.95 -16.40
N VAL A 178 -3.08 1.61 -16.63
CA VAL A 178 -2.19 2.34 -17.55
C VAL A 178 -2.32 1.89 -19.00
N GLY A 179 -2.96 0.74 -19.23
CA GLY A 179 -3.20 0.23 -20.58
C GLY A 179 -4.12 -0.99 -20.58
N GLU A 180 -4.64 -1.29 -21.75
CA GLU A 180 -5.42 -2.48 -22.06
C GLU A 180 -4.83 -3.16 -23.31
N ALA A 181 -4.83 -4.51 -23.36
CA ALA A 181 -4.39 -5.29 -24.50
C ALA A 181 -5.39 -6.40 -24.80
N ALA A 182 -5.52 -6.79 -26.08
CA ALA A 182 -6.45 -7.80 -26.55
C ALA A 182 -5.78 -9.16 -26.91
N ASP A 183 -4.45 -9.20 -26.91
CA ASP A 183 -3.65 -10.39 -27.18
C ASP A 183 -2.28 -10.30 -26.49
N GLY A 184 -1.53 -11.39 -26.51
CA GLY A 184 -0.24 -11.49 -25.82
C GLY A 184 0.86 -10.62 -26.45
N GLN A 185 0.83 -10.39 -27.77
CA GLN A 185 1.83 -9.54 -28.45
C GLN A 185 1.64 -8.06 -28.05
N ASP A 186 0.41 -7.57 -28.12
CA ASP A 186 0.07 -6.21 -27.68
C ASP A 186 0.35 -6.00 -26.19
N ALA A 187 0.13 -7.06 -25.38
CA ALA A 187 0.46 -7.06 -23.94
C ALA A 187 1.95 -6.88 -23.70
N PHE A 188 2.80 -7.62 -24.41
CA PHE A 188 4.25 -7.53 -24.29
C PHE A 188 4.77 -6.14 -24.72
N ASP A 189 4.34 -5.66 -25.89
CA ASP A 189 4.73 -4.35 -26.41
C ASP A 189 4.33 -3.20 -25.46
N LYS A 190 3.13 -3.30 -24.87
CA LYS A 190 2.65 -2.35 -23.86
C LYS A 190 3.39 -2.48 -22.52
N ALA A 191 3.75 -3.69 -22.10
CA ALA A 191 4.54 -3.88 -20.87
C ALA A 191 5.91 -3.21 -20.97
N LEU A 192 6.60 -3.35 -22.10
CA LEU A 192 7.86 -2.66 -22.37
C LEU A 192 7.70 -1.13 -22.35
N ARG A 193 6.68 -0.60 -23.02
CA ARG A 193 6.47 0.82 -23.16
C ARG A 193 5.95 1.50 -21.90
N LEU A 194 5.01 0.85 -21.20
CA LEU A 194 4.28 1.45 -20.08
C LEU A 194 4.91 1.12 -18.73
N SER A 195 5.75 0.09 -18.65
CA SER A 195 6.37 -0.40 -17.41
C SER A 195 5.35 -0.52 -16.27
N PRO A 196 4.28 -1.32 -16.41
CA PRO A 196 3.29 -1.51 -15.35
C PRO A 196 3.91 -2.28 -14.18
N HIS A 197 3.39 -2.08 -12.97
CA HIS A 197 3.79 -2.88 -11.80
C HIS A 197 3.18 -4.28 -11.86
N VAL A 198 1.94 -4.38 -12.36
CA VAL A 198 1.22 -5.66 -12.50
C VAL A 198 0.59 -5.73 -13.89
N ALA A 199 0.76 -6.87 -14.56
CA ALA A 199 0.01 -7.26 -15.74
C ALA A 199 -1.02 -8.32 -15.36
N LEU A 200 -2.31 -8.04 -15.54
CA LEU A 200 -3.40 -9.01 -15.42
C LEU A 200 -3.58 -9.67 -16.78
N VAL A 201 -3.31 -10.96 -16.90
CA VAL A 201 -3.22 -11.63 -18.20
C VAL A 201 -4.14 -12.82 -18.27
N ASP A 202 -5.06 -12.83 -19.24
CA ASP A 202 -5.82 -14.06 -19.59
C ASP A 202 -4.91 -15.06 -20.28
N ILE A 203 -5.16 -16.35 -20.05
CA ILE A 203 -4.37 -17.44 -20.66
C ILE A 203 -4.69 -17.60 -22.14
N VAL A 204 -5.98 -17.65 -22.46
CA VAL A 204 -6.45 -18.02 -23.81
C VAL A 204 -6.75 -16.77 -24.62
N MET A 205 -5.86 -16.43 -25.52
CA MET A 205 -5.98 -15.26 -26.39
C MET A 205 -5.49 -15.57 -27.80
N PRO A 206 -5.98 -14.84 -28.83
CA PRO A 206 -5.47 -14.97 -30.19
C PRO A 206 -4.04 -14.41 -30.31
N VAL A 207 -3.40 -14.72 -31.46
CA VAL A 207 -2.05 -14.23 -31.85
C VAL A 207 -0.95 -14.83 -30.97
N MET A 208 -0.93 -14.47 -29.69
CA MET A 208 0.00 -14.97 -28.68
C MET A 208 -0.77 -15.28 -27.40
N SER A 209 -0.54 -16.46 -26.83
CA SER A 209 -1.18 -16.88 -25.59
C SER A 209 -0.68 -16.08 -24.38
N GLY A 210 -1.49 -16.01 -23.32
CA GLY A 210 -1.08 -15.34 -22.07
C GLY A 210 0.13 -16.01 -21.40
N ILE A 211 0.31 -17.32 -21.59
CA ILE A 211 1.49 -18.04 -21.05
C ILE A 211 2.78 -17.59 -21.78
N GLU A 212 2.73 -17.47 -23.10
CA GLU A 212 3.87 -16.98 -23.89
C GLU A 212 4.18 -15.52 -23.56
N ALA A 213 3.15 -14.68 -23.48
CA ALA A 213 3.29 -13.27 -23.06
C ALA A 213 3.90 -13.17 -21.65
N THR A 214 3.47 -14.02 -20.71
CA THR A 214 4.01 -14.07 -19.35
C THR A 214 5.51 -14.36 -19.35
N ARG A 215 5.97 -15.32 -20.15
CA ARG A 215 7.41 -15.64 -20.26
C ARG A 215 8.21 -14.46 -20.79
N LEU A 216 7.72 -13.79 -21.84
CA LEU A 216 8.39 -12.62 -22.42
C LEU A 216 8.42 -11.46 -21.43
N ILE A 217 7.30 -11.14 -20.78
CA ILE A 217 7.22 -10.08 -19.78
C ILE A 217 8.14 -10.36 -18.60
N ASN A 218 8.17 -11.59 -18.09
CA ASN A 218 9.03 -11.97 -16.98
C ASN A 218 10.53 -11.81 -17.32
N ASN A 219 10.93 -12.11 -18.55
CA ASN A 219 12.32 -12.02 -18.99
C ASN A 219 12.75 -10.57 -19.28
N GLU A 220 11.93 -9.83 -20.01
CA GLU A 220 12.31 -8.52 -20.57
C GLU A 220 11.82 -7.34 -19.71
N CYS A 221 10.84 -7.56 -18.82
CA CYS A 221 10.23 -6.55 -17.98
C CYS A 221 10.32 -6.92 -16.48
N PRO A 222 11.49 -7.03 -15.85
CA PRO A 222 11.65 -7.58 -14.48
C PRO A 222 10.91 -6.77 -13.40
N GLY A 223 10.56 -5.52 -13.69
CA GLY A 223 9.74 -4.67 -12.83
C GLY A 223 8.25 -5.00 -12.86
N THR A 224 7.78 -5.72 -13.89
CA THR A 224 6.36 -6.09 -14.07
C THR A 224 6.10 -7.49 -13.53
N LYS A 225 5.14 -7.64 -12.63
CA LYS A 225 4.71 -8.94 -12.10
C LYS A 225 3.44 -9.37 -12.80
N VAL A 226 3.39 -10.64 -13.25
CA VAL A 226 2.22 -11.16 -13.96
C VAL A 226 1.29 -11.88 -12.99
N LEU A 227 0.00 -11.49 -13.02
CA LEU A 227 -1.11 -12.16 -12.34
C LEU A 227 -2.03 -12.74 -13.40
N ILE A 228 -2.12 -14.07 -13.47
CA ILE A 228 -2.95 -14.76 -14.46
C ILE A 228 -4.42 -14.68 -14.06
N LEU A 229 -5.27 -14.32 -15.02
CA LEU A 229 -6.73 -14.48 -14.94
C LEU A 229 -7.17 -15.58 -15.89
N THR A 230 -8.05 -16.48 -15.45
CA THR A 230 -8.50 -17.57 -16.30
C THR A 230 -9.91 -18.02 -15.98
N GLN A 231 -10.58 -18.57 -16.98
CA GLN A 231 -11.87 -19.25 -16.80
C GLN A 231 -11.70 -20.66 -16.22
N TYR A 232 -10.52 -21.24 -16.32
CA TYR A 232 -10.20 -22.62 -15.97
C TYR A 232 -9.32 -22.65 -14.73
N ASP A 233 -9.83 -23.18 -13.63
CA ASP A 233 -9.15 -23.28 -12.32
C ASP A 233 -8.49 -24.66 -12.11
N GLU A 234 -8.10 -25.33 -13.17
CA GLU A 234 -7.42 -26.61 -13.13
C GLU A 234 -5.97 -26.46 -12.64
N GLU A 235 -5.53 -27.40 -11.80
CA GLU A 235 -4.19 -27.38 -11.19
C GLU A 235 -3.07 -27.36 -12.26
N GLU A 236 -3.30 -28.03 -13.40
CA GLU A 236 -2.36 -28.05 -14.54
C GLU A 236 -2.08 -26.62 -15.07
N ASN A 237 -3.12 -25.80 -15.19
CA ASN A 237 -2.99 -24.41 -15.64
C ASN A 237 -2.21 -23.54 -14.64
N MET A 238 -2.38 -23.80 -13.33
CA MET A 238 -1.62 -23.12 -12.29
C MET A 238 -0.13 -23.48 -12.34
N ILE A 239 0.20 -24.75 -12.58
CA ILE A 239 1.60 -25.21 -12.72
C ILE A 239 2.25 -24.54 -13.93
N VAL A 240 1.57 -24.54 -15.10
CA VAL A 240 2.09 -23.89 -16.31
C VAL A 240 2.27 -22.39 -16.14
N ALA A 241 1.33 -21.72 -15.48
CA ALA A 241 1.43 -20.29 -15.14
C ALA A 241 2.66 -20.02 -14.27
N LYS A 242 2.90 -20.83 -13.24
CA LYS A 242 4.07 -20.70 -12.37
C LYS A 242 5.38 -20.94 -13.12
N GLN A 243 5.44 -21.96 -13.98
CA GLN A 243 6.59 -22.27 -14.83
C GLN A 243 6.90 -21.13 -15.82
N SER A 244 5.90 -20.36 -16.23
CA SER A 244 6.08 -19.19 -17.08
C SER A 244 6.59 -17.93 -16.33
N GLY A 245 6.69 -17.99 -14.99
CA GLY A 245 7.15 -16.91 -14.15
C GLY A 245 6.02 -16.02 -13.60
N ALA A 246 4.77 -16.48 -13.65
CA ALA A 246 3.67 -15.75 -13.02
C ALA A 246 3.83 -15.69 -11.49
N TYR A 247 3.39 -14.58 -10.90
CA TYR A 247 3.35 -14.36 -9.45
C TYR A 247 2.01 -14.76 -8.83
N GLY A 248 1.02 -15.04 -9.63
CA GLY A 248 -0.26 -15.45 -9.11
C GLY A 248 -1.24 -15.91 -10.17
N PHE A 249 -2.37 -16.40 -9.67
CA PHE A 249 -3.42 -17.00 -10.45
C PHE A 249 -4.77 -16.73 -9.80
N ILE A 250 -5.73 -16.22 -10.57
CA ILE A 250 -7.09 -15.92 -10.09
C ILE A 250 -8.10 -16.44 -11.12
N PRO A 251 -9.09 -17.23 -10.71
CA PRO A 251 -10.22 -17.55 -11.57
C PRO A 251 -11.04 -16.31 -11.92
N LYS A 252 -11.44 -16.12 -13.19
CA LYS A 252 -12.30 -14.98 -13.62
C LYS A 252 -13.66 -14.94 -12.90
N LYS A 253 -14.12 -16.07 -12.34
CA LYS A 253 -15.32 -16.15 -11.50
C LYS A 253 -15.12 -15.67 -10.05
N ALA A 254 -13.87 -15.38 -9.64
CA ALA A 254 -13.58 -14.90 -8.30
C ALA A 254 -14.22 -13.55 -8.03
N ALA A 255 -14.45 -13.24 -6.75
CA ALA A 255 -14.99 -11.95 -6.36
C ALA A 255 -14.02 -10.80 -6.69
N GLY A 256 -14.55 -9.61 -6.95
CA GLY A 256 -13.72 -8.43 -7.21
C GLY A 256 -12.74 -8.12 -6.07
N SER A 257 -13.08 -8.47 -4.81
CA SER A 257 -12.20 -8.40 -3.65
C SER A 257 -10.95 -9.24 -3.79
N ASP A 258 -11.06 -10.46 -4.36
CA ASP A 258 -9.92 -11.35 -4.56
C ASP A 258 -8.98 -10.81 -5.64
N LEU A 259 -9.55 -10.22 -6.70
CA LEU A 259 -8.78 -9.55 -7.75
C LEU A 259 -7.96 -8.38 -7.16
N ILE A 260 -8.61 -7.50 -6.40
CA ILE A 260 -7.97 -6.35 -5.76
C ILE A 260 -6.86 -6.81 -4.80
N SER A 261 -7.14 -7.80 -3.95
CA SER A 261 -6.17 -8.38 -3.03
C SER A 261 -4.99 -9.00 -3.76
N GLY A 262 -5.25 -9.79 -4.80
CA GLY A 262 -4.22 -10.42 -5.62
C GLY A 262 -3.28 -9.40 -6.26
N ILE A 263 -3.81 -8.30 -6.81
CA ILE A 263 -3.01 -7.22 -7.38
C ILE A 263 -2.10 -6.59 -6.33
N ARG A 264 -2.62 -6.28 -5.13
CA ARG A 264 -1.83 -5.71 -4.03
C ARG A 264 -0.70 -6.64 -3.59
N TYR A 265 -0.97 -7.94 -3.43
CA TYR A 265 0.05 -8.92 -3.05
C TYR A 265 1.12 -9.06 -4.13
N VAL A 266 0.71 -9.21 -5.37
CA VAL A 266 1.63 -9.42 -6.51
C VAL A 266 2.48 -8.18 -6.78
N SER A 267 1.93 -6.97 -6.60
CA SER A 267 2.70 -5.71 -6.74
C SER A 267 3.85 -5.58 -5.72
N GLN A 268 3.74 -6.27 -4.57
CA GLN A 268 4.79 -6.37 -3.56
C GLN A 268 5.80 -7.51 -3.83
N GLY A 269 5.68 -8.21 -4.95
CA GLY A 269 6.50 -9.38 -5.28
C GLY A 269 6.12 -10.64 -4.49
N LYS A 270 4.95 -10.68 -3.87
CA LYS A 270 4.41 -11.86 -3.16
C LYS A 270 3.55 -12.70 -4.08
N TYR A 271 3.52 -14.01 -3.85
CA TYR A 271 2.65 -14.92 -4.61
C TYR A 271 1.19 -14.85 -4.14
N TYR A 272 0.24 -14.95 -5.09
CA TYR A 272 -1.19 -14.98 -4.78
C TYR A 272 -1.95 -16.09 -5.57
N PRO A 273 -2.78 -16.92 -4.90
CA PRO A 273 -2.85 -17.07 -3.44
C PRO A 273 -1.51 -17.56 -2.85
N ALA A 274 -1.33 -17.51 -1.54
CA ALA A 274 -0.07 -17.94 -0.92
C ALA A 274 0.30 -19.38 -1.27
N SER A 275 -0.67 -20.28 -1.41
CA SER A 275 -0.50 -21.66 -1.86
C SER A 275 0.11 -21.78 -3.27
N PHE A 276 0.00 -20.75 -4.10
CA PHE A 276 0.65 -20.71 -5.42
C PHE A 276 2.18 -20.77 -5.32
N ALA A 277 2.75 -20.26 -4.20
CA ALA A 277 4.18 -20.37 -3.94
C ALA A 277 4.64 -21.82 -3.71
N GLU A 278 3.76 -22.67 -3.16
CA GLU A 278 4.05 -24.04 -2.75
C GLU A 278 3.90 -25.06 -3.90
N LEU A 279 3.33 -24.65 -5.04
CA LEU A 279 3.21 -25.53 -6.21
C LEU A 279 4.59 -26.01 -6.63
N VAL A 280 4.76 -27.33 -6.64
CA VAL A 280 6.01 -27.97 -7.04
C VAL A 280 6.09 -27.98 -8.56
N VAL A 281 7.04 -27.23 -9.08
CA VAL A 281 7.42 -27.27 -10.50
C VAL A 281 8.36 -28.47 -10.68
N LYS A 282 7.81 -29.60 -11.19
CA LYS A 282 8.62 -30.76 -11.52
C LYS A 282 9.36 -30.56 -12.83
#